data_994f7f0898d374744f93db75cc38f1a7
#
_entry.id   994f7f0898d374744f93db75cc38f1a7
#
_cell.length_a   1.000
_cell.length_b   1.000
_cell.length_c   1.000
_cell.angle_alpha   90.00
_cell.angle_beta   90.00
_cell.angle_gamma   90.00
#
_symmetry.space_group_name_H-M   'P 1'
#
loop_
_entity.id
_entity.type
_entity.pdbx_description
1 polymer ?
#
loop_
_entity_poly.entity_id
_entity_poly.type
_entity_poly.pdbx_seq_one_letter_code
_entity_poly.pdbx_strand_id
1 'polypeptide(L)'
;QEGRIFKEMTAMRARGHHIEAICQPRALLVERLSDAGFTVHKVAMDGPVNYLKGVAAVRGILKEGRFDVLNTHSRRDTVIAALAARLAGTPLIVRTRHLSNKVGSMWSYTCLPHRVTTVSDHVREYLIERGVPANKVATVYSPIVLPPPVERSTLRDELGLADDDIVVGCVAVMRATKGHKDLIDAIVPLMASRPKLHLVFVGGGSPVFEQTQDYVATLGLQDRIHLMGMRRDVPNLLAGFDVFALATQQEASGTVYVEAQASGLPVIGTDVGGVSEMFRNGETGILVPPKNPQALTEALQRLIDDPALRRRMGDAGRKMVWEEAVFSPARLAETTEAVYWKWLAERAG
;
A
#
# COMPACT_ATOMS: atom_id res chain seq x y z
N GLN A 1 0.66 8.89 1.02
CA GLN A 1 0.10 9.64 -0.10
C GLN A 1 1.20 10.34 -0.90
N GLU A 2 2.02 11.21 -0.31
CA GLU A 2 3.07 11.99 -0.99
C GLU A 2 4.10 11.10 -1.71
N GLY A 3 4.52 10.01 -1.08
CA GLY A 3 5.44 9.05 -1.69
C GLY A 3 4.90 8.41 -2.98
N ARG A 4 3.59 8.13 -3.04
CA ARG A 4 2.94 7.61 -4.25
C ARG A 4 2.92 8.68 -5.36
N ILE A 5 2.53 9.91 -5.02
CA ILE A 5 2.49 11.02 -5.98
C ILE A 5 3.86 11.24 -6.62
N PHE A 6 4.92 11.27 -5.81
CA PHE A 6 6.29 11.41 -6.30
C PHE A 6 6.68 10.29 -7.28
N LYS A 7 6.38 9.03 -6.92
CA LYS A 7 6.67 7.87 -7.78
C LYS A 7 5.88 7.92 -9.09
N GLU A 8 4.59 8.29 -9.03
CA GLU A 8 3.73 8.44 -10.20
C GLU A 8 4.26 9.52 -11.16
N MET A 9 4.56 10.70 -10.63
CA MET A 9 5.12 11.79 -11.42
C MET A 9 6.47 11.41 -12.07
N THR A 10 7.35 10.76 -11.31
CA THR A 10 8.65 10.30 -11.83
C THR A 10 8.48 9.26 -12.94
N ALA A 11 7.61 8.28 -12.75
CA ALA A 11 7.38 7.22 -13.72
C ALA A 11 6.70 7.74 -14.99
N MET A 12 5.74 8.65 -14.87
CA MET A 12 5.08 9.28 -16.04
C MET A 12 6.05 10.18 -16.81
N ARG A 13 6.91 10.95 -16.11
CA ARG A 13 7.97 11.75 -16.78
C ARG A 13 8.95 10.89 -17.56
N ALA A 14 9.31 9.71 -17.02
CA ALA A 14 10.18 8.77 -17.71
C ALA A 14 9.55 8.20 -19.01
N ARG A 15 8.23 8.28 -19.16
CA ARG A 15 7.49 7.93 -20.38
C ARG A 15 7.31 9.10 -21.36
N GLY A 16 7.92 10.27 -21.07
CA GLY A 16 7.91 11.43 -21.95
C GLY A 16 6.80 12.45 -21.69
N HIS A 17 6.01 12.28 -20.62
CA HIS A 17 4.99 13.26 -20.26
C HIS A 17 5.61 14.50 -19.61
N HIS A 18 5.11 15.68 -19.98
CA HIS A 18 5.39 16.93 -19.28
C HIS A 18 4.51 17.03 -18.03
N ILE A 19 5.12 17.15 -16.85
CA ILE A 19 4.41 17.11 -15.58
C ILE A 19 4.87 18.22 -14.66
N GLU A 20 3.92 18.96 -14.12
CA GLU A 20 4.15 19.98 -13.12
C GLU A 20 3.29 19.70 -11.87
N ALA A 21 3.69 20.25 -10.74
CA ALA A 21 2.99 20.11 -9.49
C ALA A 21 2.42 21.44 -8.99
N ILE A 22 1.23 21.39 -8.41
CA ILE A 22 0.66 22.49 -7.63
C ILE A 22 0.56 22.05 -6.19
N CYS A 23 1.29 22.68 -5.30
CA CYS A 23 1.38 22.31 -3.89
C CYS A 23 1.08 23.47 -2.96
N GLN A 24 0.63 23.16 -1.75
CA GLN A 24 0.64 24.11 -0.63
C GLN A 24 2.09 24.55 -0.36
N PRO A 25 2.35 25.84 -0.03
CA PRO A 25 3.71 26.35 0.14
C PRO A 25 4.57 25.61 1.18
N ARG A 26 3.94 25.01 2.19
CA ARG A 26 4.61 24.28 3.28
C ARG A 26 4.53 22.75 3.17
N ALA A 27 4.09 22.22 2.03
CA ALA A 27 4.01 20.77 1.85
C ALA A 27 5.42 20.16 1.71
N LEU A 28 5.68 19.06 2.41
CA LEU A 28 6.95 18.32 2.35
C LEU A 28 7.30 17.86 0.91
N LEU A 29 6.28 17.67 0.10
CA LEU A 29 6.43 17.27 -1.30
C LEU A 29 7.10 18.34 -2.16
N VAL A 30 7.07 19.63 -1.77
CA VAL A 30 7.64 20.75 -2.51
C VAL A 30 9.15 20.59 -2.71
N GLU A 31 9.89 20.40 -1.62
CA GLU A 31 11.35 20.19 -1.68
C GLU A 31 11.69 18.99 -2.53
N ARG A 32 11.10 17.86 -2.22
CA ARG A 32 11.36 16.59 -2.90
C ARG A 32 11.12 16.65 -4.40
N LEU A 33 10.06 17.34 -4.85
CA LEU A 33 9.77 17.49 -6.28
C LEU A 33 10.74 18.50 -6.94
N SER A 34 11.06 19.59 -6.24
CA SER A 34 12.01 20.59 -6.74
C SER A 34 13.41 20.00 -6.92
N ASP A 35 13.90 19.22 -5.93
CA ASP A 35 15.19 18.53 -5.99
C ASP A 35 15.24 17.49 -7.12
N ALA A 36 14.09 16.88 -7.43
CA ALA A 36 13.96 15.98 -8.57
C ALA A 36 13.78 16.68 -9.93
N GLY A 37 13.85 18.03 -9.97
CA GLY A 37 13.77 18.82 -11.19
C GLY A 37 12.37 18.95 -11.79
N PHE A 38 11.32 18.89 -10.96
CA PHE A 38 9.95 19.21 -11.39
C PHE A 38 9.66 20.70 -11.18
N THR A 39 8.88 21.28 -12.08
CA THR A 39 8.26 22.58 -11.88
C THR A 39 7.20 22.48 -10.79
N VAL A 40 7.34 23.26 -9.71
CA VAL A 40 6.43 23.25 -8.57
C VAL A 40 5.85 24.64 -8.33
N HIS A 41 4.54 24.77 -8.55
CA HIS A 41 3.78 25.98 -8.26
C HIS A 41 3.30 25.97 -6.82
N LYS A 42 3.71 26.97 -6.04
CA LYS A 42 3.30 27.12 -4.64
C LYS A 42 2.04 27.96 -4.56
N VAL A 43 0.89 27.34 -4.31
CA VAL A 43 -0.40 28.02 -4.22
C VAL A 43 -1.01 27.82 -2.83
N ALA A 44 -1.27 28.91 -2.12
CA ALA A 44 -1.97 28.86 -0.83
C ALA A 44 -3.46 28.54 -1.05
N MET A 45 -3.94 27.50 -0.37
CA MET A 45 -5.31 26.99 -0.49
C MET A 45 -6.03 26.96 0.88
N ASP A 46 -5.52 27.70 1.87
CA ASP A 46 -6.04 27.74 3.23
C ASP A 46 -6.91 28.98 3.46
N GLY A 47 -8.09 28.78 4.07
CA GLY A 47 -9.01 29.83 4.42
C GLY A 47 -9.81 30.42 3.22
N PRO A 48 -10.89 31.16 3.51
CA PRO A 48 -11.85 31.58 2.46
C PRO A 48 -11.26 32.57 1.45
N VAL A 49 -10.37 33.46 1.86
CA VAL A 49 -9.71 34.44 0.97
C VAL A 49 -8.76 33.74 -0.01
N ASN A 50 -7.97 32.78 0.49
CA ASN A 50 -7.03 32.01 -0.34
C ASN A 50 -7.76 31.03 -1.25
N TYR A 51 -9.00 30.67 -0.96
CA TYR A 51 -9.82 29.82 -1.82
C TYR A 51 -10.05 30.47 -3.20
N LEU A 52 -10.56 31.70 -3.25
CA LEU A 52 -10.80 32.42 -4.50
C LEU A 52 -9.49 32.76 -5.23
N LYS A 53 -8.47 33.23 -4.48
CA LYS A 53 -7.14 33.50 -5.04
C LYS A 53 -6.51 32.23 -5.59
N GLY A 54 -6.67 31.10 -4.89
CA GLY A 54 -6.18 29.78 -5.31
C GLY A 54 -6.84 29.31 -6.61
N VAL A 55 -8.17 29.47 -6.75
CA VAL A 55 -8.88 29.16 -8.01
C VAL A 55 -8.35 30.00 -9.18
N ALA A 56 -8.14 31.30 -8.97
CA ALA A 56 -7.63 32.19 -10.00
C ALA A 56 -6.18 31.83 -10.40
N ALA A 57 -5.31 31.59 -9.42
CA ALA A 57 -3.91 31.19 -9.64
C ALA A 57 -3.81 29.85 -10.39
N VAL A 58 -4.51 28.83 -9.91
CA VAL A 58 -4.53 27.50 -10.57
C VAL A 58 -5.09 27.59 -11.98
N ARG A 59 -6.15 28.38 -12.20
CA ARG A 59 -6.69 28.61 -13.55
C ARG A 59 -5.66 29.25 -14.47
N GLY A 60 -4.88 30.22 -13.99
CA GLY A 60 -3.78 30.86 -14.74
C GLY A 60 -2.75 29.84 -15.20
N ILE A 61 -2.23 29.05 -14.25
CA ILE A 61 -1.26 27.97 -14.51
C ILE A 61 -1.78 26.98 -15.56
N LEU A 62 -3.03 26.52 -15.40
CA LEU A 62 -3.63 25.53 -16.32
C LEU A 62 -3.83 26.09 -17.73
N LYS A 63 -4.17 27.37 -17.87
CA LYS A 63 -4.30 28.04 -19.18
C LYS A 63 -2.98 28.26 -19.88
N GLU A 64 -1.97 28.69 -19.14
CA GLU A 64 -0.63 28.95 -19.65
C GLU A 64 0.05 27.65 -20.11
N GLY A 65 0.01 26.60 -19.25
CA GLY A 65 0.63 25.32 -19.54
C GLY A 65 -0.16 24.42 -20.49
N ARG A 66 -1.43 24.74 -20.82
CA ARG A 66 -2.31 23.96 -21.72
C ARG A 66 -2.35 22.46 -21.39
N PHE A 67 -2.43 22.13 -20.11
CA PHE A 67 -2.42 20.75 -19.63
C PHE A 67 -3.64 19.96 -20.07
N ASP A 68 -3.44 18.73 -20.55
CA ASP A 68 -4.51 17.81 -20.96
C ASP A 68 -5.23 17.23 -19.75
N VAL A 69 -4.49 16.99 -18.65
CA VAL A 69 -4.98 16.31 -17.45
C VAL A 69 -4.62 17.09 -16.20
N LEU A 70 -5.61 17.33 -15.34
CA LEU A 70 -5.41 17.71 -13.95
C LEU A 70 -5.75 16.51 -13.07
N ASN A 71 -4.79 16.02 -12.25
CA ASN A 71 -5.05 15.00 -11.22
C ASN A 71 -4.93 15.62 -9.82
N THR A 72 -5.93 15.39 -8.97
CA THR A 72 -6.02 15.92 -7.60
C THR A 72 -6.00 14.77 -6.58
N HIS A 73 -5.38 14.98 -5.42
CA HIS A 73 -5.07 13.91 -4.45
C HIS A 73 -5.72 14.09 -3.07
N SER A 74 -6.21 15.29 -2.75
CA SER A 74 -6.93 15.56 -1.49
C SER A 74 -8.29 16.18 -1.73
N ARG A 75 -9.13 16.21 -0.70
CA ARG A 75 -10.47 16.85 -0.81
C ARG A 75 -10.37 18.35 -1.09
N ARG A 76 -9.47 19.03 -0.39
CA ARG A 76 -9.30 20.49 -0.50
C ARG A 76 -8.78 20.86 -1.89
N ASP A 77 -7.72 20.20 -2.33
CA ASP A 77 -7.14 20.41 -3.67
C ASP A 77 -8.18 20.16 -4.75
N THR A 78 -8.99 19.11 -4.61
CA THR A 78 -10.03 18.79 -5.60
C THR A 78 -11.03 19.90 -5.74
N VAL A 79 -11.48 20.53 -4.65
CA VAL A 79 -12.48 21.59 -4.73
C VAL A 79 -11.93 22.81 -5.47
N ILE A 80 -10.71 23.25 -5.12
CA ILE A 80 -10.10 24.44 -5.73
C ILE A 80 -9.64 24.16 -7.16
N ALA A 81 -8.85 23.09 -7.33
CA ALA A 81 -8.21 22.81 -8.61
C ALA A 81 -9.18 22.31 -9.67
N ALA A 82 -10.19 21.50 -9.31
CA ALA A 82 -11.18 21.05 -10.28
C ALA A 82 -12.11 22.20 -10.75
N LEU A 83 -12.46 23.14 -9.86
CA LEU A 83 -13.19 24.34 -10.27
C LEU A 83 -12.35 25.20 -11.22
N ALA A 84 -11.08 25.43 -10.87
CA ALA A 84 -10.13 26.16 -11.72
C ALA A 84 -9.96 25.50 -13.09
N ALA A 85 -9.84 24.18 -13.13
CA ALA A 85 -9.69 23.40 -14.36
C ALA A 85 -10.94 23.46 -15.26
N ARG A 86 -12.14 23.42 -14.68
CA ARG A 86 -13.37 23.63 -15.44
C ARG A 86 -13.41 25.03 -16.08
N LEU A 87 -13.01 26.06 -15.33
CA LEU A 87 -12.93 27.44 -15.82
C LEU A 87 -11.77 27.66 -16.81
N ALA A 88 -10.74 26.81 -16.78
CA ALA A 88 -9.63 26.83 -17.73
C ALA A 88 -9.94 26.05 -19.02
N GLY A 89 -10.93 25.17 -19.00
CA GLY A 89 -11.26 24.26 -20.11
C GLY A 89 -10.33 23.03 -20.17
N THR A 90 -9.73 22.62 -19.04
CA THR A 90 -8.85 21.43 -19.00
C THR A 90 -9.62 20.18 -19.46
N PRO A 91 -9.12 19.43 -20.46
CA PRO A 91 -9.86 18.33 -21.09
C PRO A 91 -10.26 17.22 -20.10
N LEU A 92 -9.35 16.81 -19.21
CA LEU A 92 -9.62 15.75 -18.26
C LEU A 92 -9.27 16.18 -16.82
N ILE A 93 -10.24 16.06 -15.91
CA ILE A 93 -10.09 16.33 -14.48
C ILE A 93 -10.27 15.01 -13.74
N VAL A 94 -9.22 14.56 -13.07
CA VAL A 94 -9.16 13.30 -12.32
C VAL A 94 -9.02 13.57 -10.83
N ARG A 95 -9.60 12.72 -10.02
CA ARG A 95 -9.32 12.65 -8.59
C ARG A 95 -8.81 11.29 -8.20
N THR A 96 -7.62 11.22 -7.59
CA THR A 96 -7.07 9.97 -7.04
C THR A 96 -7.46 9.79 -5.58
N ARG A 97 -8.04 8.63 -5.24
CA ARG A 97 -8.39 8.24 -3.88
C ARG A 97 -7.35 7.29 -3.31
N HIS A 98 -6.71 7.68 -2.19
CA HIS A 98 -5.61 6.93 -1.56
C HIS A 98 -6.01 6.14 -0.31
N LEU A 99 -7.16 6.42 0.30
CA LEU A 99 -7.54 5.91 1.62
C LEU A 99 -8.85 5.13 1.57
N SER A 100 -8.95 4.08 2.37
CA SER A 100 -10.17 3.28 2.58
C SER A 100 -11.12 3.84 3.66
N ASN A 101 -10.74 4.95 4.33
CA ASN A 101 -11.58 5.55 5.37
C ASN A 101 -12.90 6.11 4.81
N LYS A 102 -13.89 6.36 5.69
CA LYS A 102 -15.21 6.89 5.30
C LYS A 102 -15.08 8.21 4.52
N VAL A 103 -15.85 8.31 3.43
CA VAL A 103 -15.97 9.55 2.64
C VAL A 103 -16.98 10.45 3.29
N GLY A 104 -16.57 11.65 3.69
CA GLY A 104 -17.47 12.65 4.31
C GLY A 104 -18.39 13.36 3.32
N SER A 105 -18.00 13.48 2.04
CA SER A 105 -18.80 14.13 0.99
C SER A 105 -18.52 13.51 -0.37
N MET A 106 -19.55 13.00 -1.00
CA MET A 106 -19.45 12.37 -2.33
C MET A 106 -19.35 13.41 -3.46
N TRP A 107 -19.77 14.65 -3.25
CA TRP A 107 -19.75 15.69 -4.27
C TRP A 107 -18.38 15.87 -4.93
N SER A 108 -17.32 15.75 -4.15
CA SER A 108 -15.94 15.83 -4.65
C SER A 108 -15.49 14.60 -5.47
N TYR A 109 -16.33 13.58 -5.62
CA TYR A 109 -16.09 12.41 -6.48
C TYR A 109 -17.09 12.34 -7.65
N THR A 110 -18.29 12.85 -7.48
CA THR A 110 -19.38 12.72 -8.46
C THR A 110 -19.50 13.95 -9.37
N CYS A 111 -19.28 15.16 -8.84
CA CYS A 111 -19.58 16.41 -9.54
C CYS A 111 -18.35 17.18 -10.01
N LEU A 112 -17.31 17.27 -9.17
CA LEU A 112 -16.14 18.11 -9.48
C LEU A 112 -15.22 17.48 -10.53
N PRO A 113 -14.68 16.26 -10.32
CA PRO A 113 -13.83 15.61 -11.31
C PRO A 113 -14.69 15.00 -12.43
N HIS A 114 -14.09 14.80 -13.58
CA HIS A 114 -14.68 14.03 -14.68
C HIS A 114 -14.61 12.53 -14.40
N ARG A 115 -13.51 12.09 -13.78
CA ARG A 115 -13.16 10.69 -13.51
C ARG A 115 -12.46 10.56 -12.16
N VAL A 116 -12.41 9.35 -11.65
CA VAL A 116 -11.77 9.01 -10.37
C VAL A 116 -10.82 7.83 -10.57
N THR A 117 -9.61 7.91 -10.02
CA THR A 117 -8.73 6.76 -9.86
C THR A 117 -8.67 6.34 -8.40
N THR A 118 -8.50 5.04 -8.15
CA THR A 118 -8.35 4.45 -6.83
C THR A 118 -7.09 3.62 -6.74
N VAL A 119 -6.58 3.41 -5.54
CA VAL A 119 -5.33 2.67 -5.31
C VAL A 119 -5.52 1.16 -5.17
N SER A 120 -6.78 0.71 -5.13
CA SER A 120 -7.19 -0.70 -5.03
C SER A 120 -8.61 -0.89 -5.56
N ASP A 121 -8.96 -2.10 -5.95
CA ASP A 121 -10.32 -2.44 -6.36
C ASP A 121 -11.30 -2.35 -5.19
N HIS A 122 -10.87 -2.72 -3.98
CA HIS A 122 -11.66 -2.50 -2.77
C HIS A 122 -12.10 -1.04 -2.61
N VAL A 123 -11.20 -0.07 -2.81
CA VAL A 123 -11.55 1.36 -2.74
C VAL A 123 -12.43 1.78 -3.92
N ARG A 124 -12.26 1.16 -5.09
CA ARG A 124 -13.11 1.38 -6.27
C ARG A 124 -14.55 0.93 -6.00
N GLU A 125 -14.74 -0.28 -5.53
CA GLU A 125 -16.05 -0.85 -5.20
C GLU A 125 -16.75 -0.03 -4.12
N TYR A 126 -16.04 0.34 -3.05
CA TYR A 126 -16.55 1.23 -2.02
C TYR A 126 -17.10 2.55 -2.59
N LEU A 127 -16.42 3.17 -3.57
CA LEU A 127 -16.92 4.40 -4.20
C LEU A 127 -18.14 4.14 -5.09
N ILE A 128 -18.18 3.02 -5.80
CA ILE A 128 -19.32 2.63 -6.64
C ILE A 128 -20.57 2.38 -5.78
N GLU A 129 -20.45 1.64 -4.70
CA GLU A 129 -21.51 1.42 -3.72
C GLU A 129 -22.05 2.73 -3.11
N ARG A 130 -21.19 3.75 -3.04
CA ARG A 130 -21.54 5.09 -2.56
C ARG A 130 -22.08 6.03 -3.66
N GLY A 131 -22.32 5.52 -4.87
CA GLY A 131 -23.00 6.21 -5.95
C GLY A 131 -22.09 6.88 -6.98
N VAL A 132 -20.78 6.56 -7.00
CA VAL A 132 -19.93 6.96 -8.14
C VAL A 132 -20.18 5.98 -9.29
N PRO A 133 -20.54 6.44 -10.50
CA PRO A 133 -20.78 5.55 -11.63
C PRO A 133 -19.55 4.69 -11.95
N ALA A 134 -19.73 3.39 -12.15
CA ALA A 134 -18.64 2.43 -12.37
C ALA A 134 -17.75 2.81 -13.57
N ASN A 135 -18.34 3.39 -14.63
CA ASN A 135 -17.61 3.85 -15.82
C ASN A 135 -16.77 5.12 -15.57
N LYS A 136 -16.92 5.76 -14.41
CA LYS A 136 -16.14 6.95 -14.03
C LYS A 136 -14.97 6.61 -13.10
N VAL A 137 -14.84 5.35 -12.65
CA VAL A 137 -13.81 4.93 -11.69
C VAL A 137 -12.92 3.86 -12.32
N ALA A 138 -11.60 4.02 -12.16
CA ALA A 138 -10.62 3.01 -12.54
C ALA A 138 -9.62 2.77 -11.40
N THR A 139 -9.15 1.53 -11.26
CA THR A 139 -8.08 1.20 -10.32
C THR A 139 -6.73 1.41 -10.98
N VAL A 140 -5.85 2.09 -10.24
CA VAL A 140 -4.43 2.25 -10.56
C VAL A 140 -3.66 1.96 -9.28
N TYR A 141 -3.10 0.77 -9.19
CA TYR A 141 -2.41 0.32 -7.97
C TYR A 141 -1.26 1.22 -7.56
N SER A 142 -1.02 1.31 -6.27
CA SER A 142 0.12 2.07 -5.75
C SER A 142 1.43 1.36 -6.10
N PRO A 143 2.45 2.08 -6.58
CA PRO A 143 3.72 1.47 -6.92
C PRO A 143 4.51 1.15 -5.65
N ILE A 144 5.15 -0.01 -5.63
CA ILE A 144 6.05 -0.44 -4.56
C ILE A 144 7.46 -0.41 -5.13
N VAL A 145 8.34 0.37 -4.50
CA VAL A 145 9.76 0.36 -4.82
C VAL A 145 10.43 -0.57 -3.83
N LEU A 146 10.90 -1.67 -4.35
CA LEU A 146 11.57 -2.70 -3.57
C LEU A 146 13.09 -2.47 -3.63
N PRO A 147 13.80 -2.63 -2.51
CA PRO A 147 15.24 -2.73 -2.51
C PRO A 147 15.68 -4.03 -3.21
N PRO A 148 16.95 -4.13 -3.62
CA PRO A 148 17.49 -5.37 -4.13
C PRO A 148 17.28 -6.51 -3.11
N PRO A 149 17.07 -7.76 -3.57
CA PRO A 149 17.00 -8.92 -2.69
C PRO A 149 18.26 -9.05 -1.82
N VAL A 150 18.07 -9.40 -0.56
CA VAL A 150 19.16 -9.67 0.36
C VAL A 150 19.59 -11.14 0.20
N GLU A 151 20.87 -11.39 -0.06
CA GLU A 151 21.40 -12.74 -0.28
C GLU A 151 21.46 -13.56 1.02
N ARG A 152 21.84 -12.93 2.12
CA ARG A 152 21.96 -13.56 3.44
C ARG A 152 21.42 -12.63 4.52
N SER A 153 20.45 -13.13 5.29
CA SER A 153 19.90 -12.44 6.45
C SER A 153 20.77 -12.60 7.68
N THR A 154 20.86 -11.57 8.52
CA THR A 154 21.48 -11.65 9.85
C THR A 154 20.48 -12.03 10.95
N LEU A 155 19.20 -12.14 10.64
CA LEU A 155 18.13 -12.38 11.63
C LEU A 155 18.37 -13.63 12.48
N ARG A 156 18.77 -14.75 11.84
CA ARG A 156 18.96 -16.02 12.54
C ARG A 156 20.15 -15.94 13.50
N ASP A 157 21.24 -15.31 13.07
CA ASP A 157 22.41 -15.06 13.91
C ASP A 157 22.06 -14.12 15.10
N GLU A 158 21.27 -13.07 14.86
CA GLU A 158 20.81 -12.12 15.90
C GLU A 158 19.96 -12.79 16.98
N LEU A 159 19.13 -13.77 16.61
CA LEU A 159 18.22 -14.47 17.51
C LEU A 159 18.78 -15.83 18.01
N GLY A 160 19.98 -16.24 17.58
CA GLY A 160 20.58 -17.52 17.94
C GLY A 160 19.80 -18.73 17.40
N LEU A 161 19.15 -18.59 16.25
CA LEU A 161 18.33 -19.63 15.63
C LEU A 161 19.18 -20.55 14.76
N ALA A 162 18.85 -21.84 14.76
CA ALA A 162 19.44 -22.83 13.89
C ALA A 162 18.87 -22.75 12.46
N ASP A 163 19.59 -23.32 11.49
CA ASP A 163 19.16 -23.33 10.07
C ASP A 163 17.85 -24.11 9.85
N ASP A 164 17.55 -25.09 10.70
CA ASP A 164 16.36 -25.92 10.65
C ASP A 164 15.21 -25.41 11.54
N ASP A 165 15.35 -24.27 12.19
CA ASP A 165 14.26 -23.59 12.86
C ASP A 165 13.32 -22.97 11.83
N ILE A 166 12.02 -22.99 12.10
CA ILE A 166 10.98 -22.39 11.24
C ILE A 166 10.60 -21.04 11.83
N VAL A 167 10.71 -20.00 11.01
CA VAL A 167 10.43 -18.62 11.41
C VAL A 167 9.19 -18.09 10.68
N VAL A 168 8.13 -17.87 11.43
CA VAL A 168 6.98 -17.10 10.96
C VAL A 168 7.23 -15.63 11.30
N GLY A 169 7.27 -14.77 10.30
CA GLY A 169 7.52 -13.33 10.47
C GLY A 169 6.29 -12.47 10.24
N CYS A 170 6.16 -11.41 11.01
CA CYS A 170 5.14 -10.38 10.87
C CYS A 170 5.80 -9.00 10.91
N VAL A 171 5.63 -8.21 9.86
CA VAL A 171 6.16 -6.84 9.78
C VAL A 171 4.98 -5.88 9.70
N ALA A 172 4.72 -5.14 10.78
CA ALA A 172 3.64 -4.17 10.85
C ALA A 172 3.85 -3.18 12.00
N VAL A 173 3.35 -1.93 11.83
CA VAL A 173 3.21 -1.03 12.98
C VAL A 173 2.28 -1.66 13.99
N MET A 174 2.66 -1.70 15.26
CA MET A 174 1.88 -2.31 16.33
C MET A 174 0.68 -1.43 16.69
N ARG A 175 -0.45 -1.77 16.10
CA ARG A 175 -1.78 -1.19 16.35
C ARG A 175 -2.78 -2.31 16.54
N ALA A 176 -3.83 -2.07 17.32
CA ALA A 176 -4.87 -3.05 17.61
C ALA A 176 -5.49 -3.68 16.34
N THR A 177 -5.61 -2.89 15.26
CA THR A 177 -6.17 -3.36 13.99
C THR A 177 -5.25 -4.28 13.18
N LYS A 178 -3.99 -4.51 13.62
CA LYS A 178 -3.03 -5.35 12.90
C LYS A 178 -3.00 -6.81 13.32
N GLY A 179 -3.81 -7.18 14.34
CA GLY A 179 -4.05 -8.58 14.71
C GLY A 179 -2.83 -9.33 15.27
N HIS A 180 -1.91 -8.64 15.95
CA HIS A 180 -0.72 -9.30 16.53
C HIS A 180 -1.12 -10.37 17.55
N LYS A 181 -2.13 -10.07 18.40
CA LYS A 181 -2.66 -11.04 19.34
C LYS A 181 -3.33 -12.21 18.63
N ASP A 182 -4.12 -11.96 17.58
CA ASP A 182 -4.78 -13.01 16.81
C ASP A 182 -3.75 -13.97 16.19
N LEU A 183 -2.61 -13.46 15.74
CA LEU A 183 -1.53 -14.27 15.20
C LEU A 183 -0.83 -15.11 16.28
N ILE A 184 -0.62 -14.55 17.49
CA ILE A 184 -0.09 -15.30 18.65
C ILE A 184 -1.06 -16.43 19.02
N ASP A 185 -2.33 -16.12 19.18
CA ASP A 185 -3.36 -17.09 19.57
C ASP A 185 -3.48 -18.25 18.56
N ALA A 186 -3.24 -17.97 17.28
CA ALA A 186 -3.28 -18.99 16.22
C ALA A 186 -2.03 -19.88 16.16
N ILE A 187 -0.83 -19.34 16.48
CA ILE A 187 0.42 -20.09 16.36
C ILE A 187 0.79 -20.86 17.64
N VAL A 188 0.39 -20.37 18.81
CA VAL A 188 0.74 -20.97 20.10
C VAL A 188 0.36 -22.47 20.21
N PRO A 189 -0.84 -22.91 19.77
CA PRO A 189 -1.16 -24.33 19.75
C PRO A 189 -0.20 -25.16 18.89
N LEU A 190 0.31 -24.61 17.80
CA LEU A 190 1.26 -25.27 16.91
C LEU A 190 2.65 -25.39 17.54
N MET A 191 3.06 -24.42 18.35
CA MET A 191 4.33 -24.41 19.06
C MET A 191 4.45 -25.55 20.09
N ALA A 192 3.34 -26.01 20.65
CA ALA A 192 3.34 -27.08 21.66
C ALA A 192 4.01 -28.38 21.17
N SER A 193 3.84 -28.70 19.89
CA SER A 193 4.40 -29.92 19.27
C SER A 193 5.61 -29.62 18.34
N ARG A 194 6.00 -28.37 18.21
CA ARG A 194 7.08 -27.92 17.28
C ARG A 194 8.06 -27.02 18.03
N PRO A 195 9.06 -27.60 18.73
CA PRO A 195 10.02 -26.83 19.54
C PRO A 195 10.88 -25.87 18.70
N LYS A 196 11.04 -26.12 17.42
CA LYS A 196 11.80 -25.32 16.45
C LYS A 196 10.95 -24.25 15.72
N LEU A 197 9.73 -23.98 16.19
CA LEU A 197 8.86 -22.97 15.60
C LEU A 197 9.00 -21.65 16.36
N HIS A 198 9.34 -20.60 15.64
CA HIS A 198 9.49 -19.24 16.15
C HIS A 198 8.52 -18.26 15.48
N LEU A 199 8.11 -17.24 16.22
CA LEU A 199 7.34 -16.10 15.71
C LEU A 199 8.14 -14.82 15.94
N VAL A 200 8.29 -14.02 14.88
CA VAL A 200 9.06 -12.77 14.94
C VAL A 200 8.18 -11.62 14.53
N PHE A 201 8.00 -10.66 15.44
CA PHE A 201 7.32 -9.39 15.17
C PHE A 201 8.35 -8.28 14.93
N VAL A 202 8.20 -7.59 13.80
CA VAL A 202 8.99 -6.41 13.44
C VAL A 202 8.06 -5.21 13.33
N GLY A 203 8.27 -4.22 14.19
CA GLY A 203 7.48 -3.01 14.28
C GLY A 203 7.34 -2.52 15.70
N GLY A 204 6.96 -1.29 15.85
CA GLY A 204 6.70 -0.67 17.15
C GLY A 204 5.37 0.08 17.15
N GLY A 205 4.95 0.53 18.31
CA GLY A 205 3.75 1.34 18.47
C GLY A 205 3.10 1.13 19.85
N SER A 206 3.26 2.09 20.73
CA SER A 206 2.63 2.11 22.06
C SER A 206 1.13 2.38 21.93
N PRO A 207 0.27 1.78 22.78
CA PRO A 207 0.60 0.83 23.84
C PRO A 207 0.61 -0.66 23.38
N VAL A 208 0.38 -0.94 22.10
CA VAL A 208 0.19 -2.33 21.62
C VAL A 208 1.49 -3.14 21.69
N PHE A 209 2.65 -2.50 21.53
CA PHE A 209 3.94 -3.18 21.67
C PHE A 209 4.10 -3.74 23.10
N GLU A 210 3.94 -2.92 24.09
CA GLU A 210 4.07 -3.28 25.51
C GLU A 210 3.02 -4.32 25.91
N GLN A 211 1.77 -4.15 25.48
CA GLN A 211 0.69 -5.12 25.71
C GLN A 211 1.00 -6.49 25.09
N THR A 212 1.61 -6.52 23.91
CA THR A 212 2.01 -7.77 23.26
C THR A 212 3.17 -8.42 24.00
N GLN A 213 4.14 -7.64 24.48
CA GLN A 213 5.26 -8.10 25.27
C GLN A 213 4.79 -8.74 26.59
N ASP A 214 3.89 -8.07 27.31
CA ASP A 214 3.28 -8.59 28.53
C ASP A 214 2.49 -9.87 28.26
N TYR A 215 1.74 -9.92 27.16
CA TYR A 215 0.99 -11.11 26.79
C TYR A 215 1.90 -12.31 26.50
N VAL A 216 2.99 -12.12 25.75
CA VAL A 216 3.98 -13.17 25.49
C VAL A 216 4.61 -13.66 26.80
N ALA A 217 4.88 -12.76 27.76
CA ALA A 217 5.41 -13.10 29.07
C ALA A 217 4.45 -13.99 29.88
N THR A 218 3.13 -13.74 29.81
CA THR A 218 2.13 -14.58 30.48
C THR A 218 2.08 -16.02 29.92
N LEU A 219 2.49 -16.18 28.65
CA LEU A 219 2.54 -17.49 27.97
C LEU A 219 3.85 -18.26 28.24
N GLY A 220 4.87 -17.60 28.79
CA GLY A 220 6.20 -18.19 28.99
C GLY A 220 6.93 -18.52 27.68
N LEU A 221 6.68 -17.75 26.61
CA LEU A 221 7.18 -18.03 25.25
C LEU A 221 8.18 -16.97 24.74
N GLN A 222 8.82 -16.22 25.63
CA GLN A 222 9.75 -15.13 25.27
C GLN A 222 10.94 -15.61 24.43
N ASP A 223 11.36 -16.86 24.61
CA ASP A 223 12.46 -17.48 23.85
C ASP A 223 12.03 -17.91 22.43
N ARG A 224 10.74 -17.87 22.12
CA ARG A 224 10.20 -18.33 20.83
C ARG A 224 9.30 -17.33 20.12
N ILE A 225 8.86 -16.28 20.83
CA ILE A 225 8.10 -15.16 20.27
C ILE A 225 8.91 -13.89 20.49
N HIS A 226 9.52 -13.39 19.44
CA HIS A 226 10.47 -12.29 19.48
C HIS A 226 9.82 -10.98 19.02
N LEU A 227 9.94 -9.94 19.83
CA LEU A 227 9.48 -8.58 19.48
C LEU A 227 10.73 -7.71 19.22
N MET A 228 11.05 -7.47 17.97
CA MET A 228 12.26 -6.76 17.55
C MET A 228 12.14 -5.23 17.59
N GLY A 229 10.94 -4.70 17.88
CA GLY A 229 10.71 -3.26 17.84
C GLY A 229 10.78 -2.68 16.43
N MET A 230 10.96 -1.37 16.34
CA MET A 230 11.03 -0.68 15.05
C MET A 230 12.41 -0.89 14.41
N ARG A 231 12.42 -1.44 13.21
CA ARG A 231 13.63 -1.72 12.41
C ARG A 231 13.58 -0.97 11.07
N ARG A 232 14.74 -0.66 10.51
CA ARG A 232 14.89 -0.02 9.19
C ARG A 232 15.38 -0.97 8.12
N ASP A 233 15.92 -2.10 8.51
CA ASP A 233 16.49 -3.17 7.67
C ASP A 233 15.46 -4.28 7.38
N VAL A 234 14.20 -3.91 7.17
CA VAL A 234 13.10 -4.85 6.89
C VAL A 234 13.44 -5.88 5.81
N PRO A 235 14.10 -5.54 4.69
CA PRO A 235 14.49 -6.53 3.68
C PRO A 235 15.43 -7.63 4.22
N ASN A 236 16.36 -7.27 5.10
CA ASN A 236 17.24 -8.22 5.79
C ASN A 236 16.42 -9.18 6.67
N LEU A 237 15.47 -8.65 7.42
CA LEU A 237 14.63 -9.46 8.31
C LEU A 237 13.69 -10.38 7.54
N LEU A 238 13.06 -9.89 6.47
CA LEU A 238 12.22 -10.72 5.58
C LEU A 238 12.99 -11.89 4.98
N ALA A 239 14.24 -11.68 4.57
CA ALA A 239 15.09 -12.76 4.04
C ALA A 239 15.44 -13.86 5.06
N GLY A 240 15.19 -13.61 6.36
CA GLY A 240 15.40 -14.59 7.44
C GLY A 240 14.15 -15.39 7.84
N PHE A 241 12.98 -15.07 7.28
CA PHE A 241 11.73 -15.77 7.55
C PHE A 241 11.52 -16.97 6.62
N ASP A 242 10.64 -17.88 7.01
CA ASP A 242 10.14 -18.99 6.19
C ASP A 242 8.72 -18.76 5.71
N VAL A 243 7.91 -18.04 6.51
CA VAL A 243 6.53 -17.68 6.22
C VAL A 243 6.28 -16.25 6.66
N PHE A 244 5.62 -15.46 5.86
CA PHE A 244 5.11 -14.16 6.28
C PHE A 244 3.62 -14.27 6.65
N ALA A 245 3.23 -13.75 7.82
CA ALA A 245 1.83 -13.75 8.25
C ALA A 245 1.43 -12.41 8.87
N LEU A 246 0.27 -11.88 8.47
CA LEU A 246 -0.30 -10.67 9.06
C LEU A 246 -1.83 -10.81 9.14
N ALA A 247 -2.35 -10.93 10.37
CA ALA A 247 -3.77 -11.12 10.67
C ALA A 247 -4.52 -9.78 10.82
N THR A 248 -4.30 -8.85 9.88
CA THR A 248 -4.87 -7.50 9.97
C THR A 248 -6.39 -7.51 9.91
N GLN A 249 -7.03 -6.62 10.66
CA GLN A 249 -8.49 -6.43 10.66
C GLN A 249 -8.92 -5.24 9.77
N GLN A 250 -7.96 -4.42 9.34
CA GLN A 250 -8.19 -3.29 8.46
C GLN A 250 -6.93 -2.96 7.67
N GLU A 251 -7.04 -2.96 6.34
CA GLU A 251 -5.94 -2.64 5.44
C GLU A 251 -6.45 -1.93 4.17
N ALA A 252 -5.71 -0.94 3.69
CA ALA A 252 -6.04 -0.28 2.42
C ALA A 252 -5.47 -1.03 1.22
N SER A 253 -4.22 -1.51 1.31
CA SER A 253 -3.54 -2.27 0.27
C SER A 253 -2.54 -3.30 0.81
N GLY A 254 -1.86 -3.05 1.93
CA GLY A 254 -0.95 -4.03 2.53
C GLY A 254 0.33 -4.27 1.73
N THR A 255 1.09 -3.22 1.41
CA THR A 255 2.32 -3.33 0.60
C THR A 255 3.35 -4.32 1.14
N VAL A 256 3.35 -4.58 2.45
CA VAL A 256 4.26 -5.52 3.10
C VAL A 256 4.11 -6.97 2.60
N TYR A 257 2.92 -7.36 2.14
CA TYR A 257 2.76 -8.68 1.51
C TYR A 257 3.55 -8.80 0.20
N VAL A 258 3.64 -7.70 -0.55
CA VAL A 258 4.45 -7.67 -1.78
C VAL A 258 5.95 -7.64 -1.45
N GLU A 259 6.35 -6.95 -0.39
CA GLU A 259 7.72 -6.94 0.11
C GLU A 259 8.17 -8.35 0.57
N ALA A 260 7.28 -9.08 1.26
CA ALA A 260 7.52 -10.46 1.67
C ALA A 260 7.65 -11.40 0.45
N GLN A 261 6.74 -11.29 -0.54
CA GLN A 261 6.82 -12.07 -1.77
C GLN A 261 8.08 -11.75 -2.59
N ALA A 262 8.53 -10.48 -2.59
CA ALA A 262 9.80 -10.10 -3.22
C ALA A 262 11.01 -10.83 -2.63
N SER A 263 10.95 -11.18 -1.35
CA SER A 263 11.95 -12.00 -0.65
C SER A 263 11.75 -13.50 -0.85
N GLY A 264 10.74 -13.92 -1.63
CA GLY A 264 10.45 -15.34 -1.89
C GLY A 264 9.65 -16.02 -0.77
N LEU A 265 8.93 -15.26 0.07
CA LEU A 265 8.11 -15.82 1.13
C LEU A 265 6.69 -16.12 0.67
N PRO A 266 6.13 -17.29 1.05
CA PRO A 266 4.69 -17.47 1.03
C PRO A 266 4.04 -16.56 2.05
N VAL A 267 2.86 -16.01 1.74
CA VAL A 267 2.19 -15.06 2.62
C VAL A 267 0.85 -15.60 3.13
N ILE A 268 0.52 -15.28 4.38
CA ILE A 268 -0.82 -15.48 4.95
C ILE A 268 -1.40 -14.11 5.29
N GLY A 269 -2.59 -13.82 4.77
CA GLY A 269 -3.31 -12.57 5.02
C GLY A 269 -4.78 -12.81 5.29
N THR A 270 -5.41 -11.86 5.97
CA THR A 270 -6.87 -11.86 6.20
C THR A 270 -7.59 -11.16 5.04
N ASP A 271 -8.76 -11.65 4.67
CA ASP A 271 -9.61 -11.09 3.60
C ASP A 271 -10.30 -9.82 4.08
N VAL A 272 -9.54 -8.74 4.13
CA VAL A 272 -10.01 -7.41 4.52
C VAL A 272 -9.41 -6.33 3.62
N GLY A 273 -10.23 -5.37 3.23
CA GLY A 273 -9.77 -4.22 2.43
C GLY A 273 -9.09 -4.68 1.13
N GLY A 274 -7.92 -4.15 0.84
CA GLY A 274 -7.15 -4.48 -0.36
C GLY A 274 -6.13 -5.61 -0.18
N VAL A 275 -6.20 -6.42 0.87
CA VAL A 275 -5.23 -7.51 1.12
C VAL A 275 -5.30 -8.57 0.02
N SER A 276 -6.50 -8.97 -0.40
CA SER A 276 -6.72 -9.97 -1.46
C SER A 276 -6.15 -9.57 -2.83
N GLU A 277 -5.82 -8.29 -3.01
CA GLU A 277 -5.23 -7.75 -4.23
C GLU A 277 -3.70 -7.81 -4.23
N MET A 278 -3.08 -8.07 -3.07
CA MET A 278 -1.61 -8.03 -2.89
C MET A 278 -0.94 -9.36 -3.19
N PHE A 279 -1.69 -10.44 -3.25
CA PHE A 279 -1.17 -11.78 -3.54
C PHE A 279 -2.28 -12.68 -4.13
N ARG A 280 -1.89 -13.77 -4.77
CA ARG A 280 -2.83 -14.74 -5.38
C ARG A 280 -3.15 -15.85 -4.40
N ASN A 281 -4.39 -15.91 -3.93
CA ASN A 281 -4.82 -16.94 -2.99
C ASN A 281 -4.65 -18.35 -3.61
N GLY A 282 -4.00 -19.26 -2.87
CA GLY A 282 -3.69 -20.63 -3.29
C GLY A 282 -2.47 -20.76 -4.20
N GLU A 283 -1.95 -19.67 -4.78
CA GLU A 283 -0.79 -19.66 -5.68
C GLU A 283 0.46 -19.06 -5.02
N THR A 284 0.35 -17.83 -4.49
CA THR A 284 1.48 -17.14 -3.85
C THR A 284 1.31 -16.97 -2.35
N GLY A 285 0.14 -17.31 -1.81
CA GLY A 285 -0.18 -17.21 -0.39
C GLY A 285 -1.55 -17.80 -0.06
N ILE A 286 -1.96 -17.67 1.19
CA ILE A 286 -3.24 -18.15 1.71
C ILE A 286 -4.03 -16.98 2.29
N LEU A 287 -5.23 -16.76 1.77
CA LEU A 287 -6.17 -15.76 2.27
C LEU A 287 -7.15 -16.44 3.24
N VAL A 288 -7.27 -15.89 4.45
CA VAL A 288 -8.16 -16.44 5.48
C VAL A 288 -9.26 -15.43 5.85
N PRO A 289 -10.45 -15.87 6.26
CA PRO A 289 -11.49 -14.97 6.74
C PRO A 289 -11.01 -14.17 7.96
N PRO A 290 -11.38 -12.88 8.09
CA PRO A 290 -11.05 -12.10 9.27
C PRO A 290 -11.74 -12.65 10.52
N LYS A 291 -11.10 -12.49 11.69
CA LYS A 291 -11.62 -12.96 12.99
C LYS A 291 -11.94 -14.46 13.02
N ASN A 292 -11.20 -15.24 12.26
CA ASN A 292 -11.30 -16.69 12.24
C ASN A 292 -9.95 -17.32 12.65
N PRO A 293 -9.71 -17.50 13.97
CA PRO A 293 -8.45 -18.03 14.48
C PRO A 293 -8.19 -19.47 14.01
N GLN A 294 -9.23 -20.26 13.82
CA GLN A 294 -9.09 -21.63 13.32
C GLN A 294 -8.53 -21.64 11.89
N ALA A 295 -9.12 -20.87 10.97
CA ALA A 295 -8.63 -20.78 9.60
C ALA A 295 -7.19 -20.25 9.54
N LEU A 296 -6.82 -19.31 10.43
CA LEU A 296 -5.46 -18.80 10.52
C LEU A 296 -4.50 -19.89 11.03
N THR A 297 -4.88 -20.67 12.05
CA THR A 297 -4.10 -21.80 12.55
C THR A 297 -3.89 -22.86 11.47
N GLU A 298 -4.93 -23.24 10.74
CA GLU A 298 -4.86 -24.21 9.64
C GLU A 298 -3.94 -23.73 8.50
N ALA A 299 -4.01 -22.45 8.13
CA ALA A 299 -3.13 -21.85 7.13
C ALA A 299 -1.66 -21.85 7.58
N LEU A 300 -1.40 -21.47 8.84
CA LEU A 300 -0.07 -21.53 9.45
C LEU A 300 0.45 -22.97 9.46
N GLN A 301 -0.34 -23.92 9.96
CA GLN A 301 0.04 -25.33 10.03
C GLN A 301 0.42 -25.86 8.65
N ARG A 302 -0.38 -25.58 7.64
CA ARG A 302 -0.16 -26.02 6.26
C ARG A 302 1.18 -25.55 5.71
N LEU A 303 1.55 -24.29 5.94
CA LEU A 303 2.83 -23.76 5.49
C LEU A 303 4.01 -24.19 6.38
N ILE A 304 3.80 -24.38 7.68
CA ILE A 304 4.84 -24.86 8.60
C ILE A 304 5.21 -26.31 8.28
N ASP A 305 4.23 -27.16 8.02
CA ASP A 305 4.44 -28.61 7.86
C ASP A 305 4.85 -29.02 6.43
N ASP A 306 4.64 -28.16 5.41
CA ASP A 306 4.96 -28.48 4.00
C ASP A 306 6.02 -27.53 3.41
N PRO A 307 7.33 -27.89 3.49
CA PRO A 307 8.40 -27.09 2.92
C PRO A 307 8.36 -27.01 1.38
N ALA A 308 7.75 -28.00 0.69
CA ALA A 308 7.61 -27.95 -0.76
C ALA A 308 6.56 -26.91 -1.16
N LEU A 309 5.45 -26.83 -0.41
CA LEU A 309 4.44 -25.82 -0.59
C LEU A 309 4.99 -24.41 -0.32
N ARG A 310 5.78 -24.24 0.77
CA ARG A 310 6.44 -22.96 1.06
C ARG A 310 7.28 -22.49 -0.11
N ARG A 311 8.17 -23.35 -0.62
CA ARG A 311 9.01 -23.01 -1.79
C ARG A 311 8.18 -22.67 -3.01
N ARG A 312 7.24 -23.52 -3.39
CA ARG A 312 6.38 -23.28 -4.58
C ARG A 312 5.64 -21.94 -4.51
N MET A 313 5.02 -21.63 -3.37
CA MET A 313 4.30 -20.36 -3.19
C MET A 313 5.25 -19.16 -3.13
N GLY A 314 6.40 -19.30 -2.49
CA GLY A 314 7.42 -18.25 -2.42
C GLY A 314 8.00 -17.93 -3.80
N ASP A 315 8.34 -18.95 -4.60
CA ASP A 315 8.84 -18.78 -5.96
C ASP A 315 7.79 -18.13 -6.87
N ALA A 316 6.53 -18.55 -6.76
CA ALA A 316 5.43 -17.93 -7.49
C ALA A 316 5.24 -16.45 -7.11
N GLY A 317 5.31 -16.13 -5.81
CA GLY A 317 5.25 -14.75 -5.31
C GLY A 317 6.40 -13.89 -5.82
N ARG A 318 7.61 -14.42 -5.77
CA ARG A 318 8.82 -13.75 -6.29
C ARG A 318 8.69 -13.45 -7.79
N LYS A 319 8.19 -14.41 -8.57
CA LYS A 319 7.92 -14.24 -10.00
C LYS A 319 6.90 -13.14 -10.26
N MET A 320 5.77 -13.14 -9.56
CA MET A 320 4.74 -12.12 -9.68
C MET A 320 5.29 -10.71 -9.43
N VAL A 321 6.18 -10.57 -8.45
CA VAL A 321 6.72 -9.27 -8.05
C VAL A 321 7.82 -8.78 -9.00
N TRP A 322 8.79 -9.63 -9.35
CA TRP A 322 9.97 -9.22 -10.10
C TRP A 322 9.85 -9.39 -11.61
N GLU A 323 9.24 -10.48 -12.08
CA GLU A 323 9.12 -10.75 -13.52
C GLU A 323 7.85 -10.14 -14.11
N GLU A 324 6.70 -10.36 -13.49
CA GLU A 324 5.45 -9.76 -13.94
C GLU A 324 5.33 -8.28 -13.56
N ALA A 325 6.11 -7.84 -12.57
CA ALA A 325 6.26 -6.46 -12.11
C ALA A 325 4.92 -5.73 -11.84
N VAL A 326 3.95 -6.47 -11.30
CA VAL A 326 2.54 -6.02 -11.12
C VAL A 326 2.44 -4.69 -10.36
N PHE A 327 3.29 -4.49 -9.36
CA PHE A 327 3.30 -3.28 -8.53
C PHE A 327 4.48 -2.33 -8.82
N SER A 328 5.11 -2.45 -10.00
CA SER A 328 6.24 -1.58 -10.32
C SER A 328 5.81 -0.14 -10.66
N PRO A 329 6.71 0.85 -10.50
CA PRO A 329 6.46 2.21 -10.97
C PRO A 329 6.18 2.28 -12.49
N ALA A 330 6.80 1.41 -13.28
CA ALA A 330 6.55 1.32 -14.72
C ALA A 330 5.11 0.88 -15.00
N ARG A 331 4.63 -0.17 -14.33
CA ARG A 331 3.25 -0.65 -14.46
C ARG A 331 2.22 0.39 -14.02
N LEU A 332 2.51 1.12 -12.93
CA LEU A 332 1.67 2.27 -12.52
C LEU A 332 1.55 3.28 -13.67
N ALA A 333 2.67 3.69 -14.27
CA ALA A 333 2.66 4.69 -15.34
C ALA A 333 1.95 4.20 -16.58
N GLU A 334 2.18 2.96 -17.01
CA GLU A 334 1.47 2.33 -18.13
C GLU A 334 -0.05 2.31 -17.90
N THR A 335 -0.48 1.87 -16.71
CA THR A 335 -1.91 1.82 -16.37
C THR A 335 -2.52 3.21 -16.30
N THR A 336 -1.82 4.17 -15.68
CA THR A 336 -2.26 5.56 -15.59
C THR A 336 -2.45 6.17 -16.99
N GLU A 337 -1.46 6.00 -17.85
CA GLU A 337 -1.46 6.49 -19.23
C GLU A 337 -2.61 5.89 -20.03
N ALA A 338 -2.77 4.57 -20.00
CA ALA A 338 -3.85 3.88 -20.69
C ALA A 338 -5.24 4.36 -20.25
N VAL A 339 -5.42 4.55 -18.94
CA VAL A 339 -6.68 5.06 -18.36
C VAL A 339 -6.93 6.50 -18.80
N TYR A 340 -5.91 7.36 -18.79
CA TYR A 340 -6.07 8.76 -19.20
C TYR A 340 -6.36 8.89 -20.70
N TRP A 341 -5.66 8.16 -21.55
CA TRP A 341 -5.93 8.15 -23.00
C TRP A 341 -7.35 7.68 -23.33
N LYS A 342 -7.78 6.59 -22.68
CA LYS A 342 -9.17 6.12 -22.82
C LYS A 342 -10.18 7.21 -22.45
N TRP A 343 -9.99 7.87 -21.32
CA TRP A 343 -10.92 8.88 -20.84
C TRP A 343 -10.88 10.19 -21.63
N LEU A 344 -9.73 10.57 -22.18
CA LEU A 344 -9.62 11.70 -23.10
C LEU A 344 -10.37 11.41 -24.40
N ALA A 345 -10.21 10.22 -24.98
CA ALA A 345 -10.94 9.82 -26.19
C ALA A 345 -12.46 9.80 -25.97
N GLU A 346 -12.94 9.23 -24.85
CA GLU A 346 -14.38 9.24 -24.50
C GLU A 346 -14.98 10.64 -24.31
N ARG A 347 -14.17 11.67 -24.10
CA ARG A 347 -14.61 13.04 -23.91
C ARG A 347 -14.48 13.92 -25.15
N ALA A 348 -13.69 13.49 -26.12
CA ALA A 348 -13.53 14.19 -27.41
C ALA A 348 -14.60 13.81 -28.44
N GLY A 349 -15.23 12.64 -28.31
CA GLY A 349 -16.40 12.18 -29.09
C GLY A 349 -17.69 12.51 -28.39
#